data_fed1f90809e3c1ac65a77826cc126976
#
_entry.id   fed1f90809e3c1ac65a77826cc126976
#
_cell.length_a   1.000
_cell.length_b   1.000
_cell.length_c   1.000
_cell.angle_alpha   90.00
_cell.angle_beta   90.00
_cell.angle_gamma   90.00
#
_symmetry.space_group_name_H-M   'P 1'
#
loop_
_entity.id
_entity.type
_entity.pdbx_description
1 polymer ?
#
loop_
_entity_poly.entity_id
_entity_poly.type
_entity_poly.pdbx_seq_one_letter_code
_entity_poly.pdbx_strand_id
1 'polypeptide(L)'
;MRKIILLLLSAVVLTGSAKTKKRPAVETWPDGTEMDGWFADTTKVDVASLGRQYIITDYGVGHDSTIVQTTAIQAVIDRAARDGGGVVVVPEGTFLTGALVFKQGTHLHVKGRLKGSERIADFPVVMTRIEGETCKYFAALVNADGLDGFTISGQGTIDGNGLHYWQEFWIRRSWNPQCTNKDAQRPRLTYVSNSKNVTIQDVRLVNSPFWTNHVYKSDHVRYLDCYIYAPTENVWSPDPRRGAPSSDAIDIDACTDVMVNGCFMHVNDDAVVLKGGKGTWADKDETNGDCERILIQNCRYGRVHGCLTLGSESLHDRNIILRNCYTERADRVLWFKMRPDTP
;
A
#
# COMPACT_ATOMS: atom_id res chain seq x y z
N MET A 1 89.22 17.38 36.99
CA MET A 1 87.94 17.95 36.65
C MET A 1 87.21 16.93 35.81
N ARG A 2 86.24 16.14 36.42
CA ARG A 2 85.42 15.16 35.71
C ARG A 2 84.10 15.81 35.37
N LYS A 3 83.78 15.87 34.07
CA LYS A 3 82.46 16.34 33.58
C LYS A 3 81.50 15.19 33.65
N ILE A 4 80.42 15.35 34.41
CA ILE A 4 79.26 14.44 34.47
C ILE A 4 78.33 14.91 33.40
N ILE A 5 78.02 14.01 32.40
CA ILE A 5 77.01 14.21 31.38
C ILE A 5 75.76 13.58 31.93
N LEU A 6 74.72 14.39 32.14
CA LEU A 6 73.37 13.94 32.56
C LEU A 6 72.53 13.65 31.29
N LEU A 7 72.23 12.38 31.02
CA LEU A 7 71.30 12.00 29.95
C LEU A 7 69.90 12.09 30.53
N LEU A 8 69.06 12.99 30.03
CA LEU A 8 67.64 13.05 30.28
C LEU A 8 66.93 12.11 29.27
N LEU A 9 66.41 10.97 29.71
CA LEU A 9 65.49 10.15 28.97
C LEU A 9 64.09 10.79 29.07
N SER A 10 63.57 11.38 28.03
CA SER A 10 62.16 11.76 27.93
C SER A 10 61.33 10.55 27.46
N ALA A 11 60.57 9.96 28.38
CA ALA A 11 59.58 8.95 28.03
C ALA A 11 58.36 9.62 27.38
N VAL A 12 58.17 9.42 26.07
CA VAL A 12 56.95 9.80 25.39
C VAL A 12 55.89 8.76 25.69
N VAL A 13 54.94 9.09 26.54
CA VAL A 13 53.72 8.27 26.79
C VAL A 13 52.76 8.55 25.63
N LEU A 14 52.70 7.66 24.67
CA LEU A 14 51.64 7.62 23.67
C LEU A 14 50.33 7.15 24.29
N THR A 15 49.48 8.07 24.75
CA THR A 15 48.11 7.78 25.11
C THR A 15 47.31 7.53 23.82
N GLY A 16 47.27 6.30 23.38
CA GLY A 16 46.37 5.86 22.31
C GLY A 16 44.92 5.94 22.80
N SER A 17 44.22 7.02 22.43
CA SER A 17 42.79 7.11 22.64
C SER A 17 42.13 6.09 21.73
N ALA A 18 41.80 4.90 22.24
CA ALA A 18 40.99 3.93 21.56
C ALA A 18 39.60 4.57 21.36
N LYS A 19 39.30 5.02 20.14
CA LYS A 19 37.94 5.37 19.75
C LYS A 19 37.09 4.07 19.87
N THR A 20 36.45 3.90 20.99
CA THR A 20 35.37 2.88 21.11
C THR A 20 34.37 3.21 20.01
N LYS A 21 34.29 2.37 18.97
CA LYS A 21 33.18 2.39 18.05
C LYS A 21 31.92 2.19 18.90
N LYS A 22 31.15 3.26 19.13
CA LYS A 22 29.83 3.12 19.72
C LYS A 22 29.10 2.10 18.84
N ARG A 23 28.63 1.00 19.43
CA ARG A 23 27.65 0.15 18.76
C ARG A 23 26.53 1.06 18.29
N PRO A 24 26.05 0.92 17.03
CA PRO A 24 24.85 1.65 16.63
C PRO A 24 23.77 1.39 17.69
N ALA A 25 23.11 2.45 18.11
CA ALA A 25 22.00 2.30 19.05
C ALA A 25 20.97 1.38 18.41
N VAL A 26 20.54 0.37 19.15
CA VAL A 26 19.43 -0.51 18.72
C VAL A 26 18.21 0.38 18.56
N GLU A 27 17.56 0.31 17.41
CA GLU A 27 16.34 1.06 17.16
C GLU A 27 15.17 0.41 17.91
N THR A 28 14.31 1.23 18.52
CA THR A 28 13.20 0.74 19.35
C THR A 28 11.88 1.37 18.92
N TRP A 29 10.81 0.65 19.14
CA TRP A 29 9.45 1.14 19.04
C TRP A 29 9.12 2.12 20.18
N PRO A 30 8.00 2.88 20.10
CA PRO A 30 7.59 3.82 21.13
C PRO A 30 7.42 3.19 22.53
N ASP A 31 7.10 1.92 22.62
CA ASP A 31 6.96 1.19 23.88
C ASP A 31 8.30 0.71 24.46
N GLY A 32 9.41 0.96 23.76
CA GLY A 32 10.77 0.58 24.14
C GLY A 32 11.20 -0.82 23.71
N THR A 33 10.34 -1.60 23.05
CA THR A 33 10.73 -2.89 22.48
C THR A 33 11.65 -2.70 21.28
N GLU A 34 12.57 -3.64 21.05
CA GLU A 34 13.52 -3.61 19.95
C GLU A 34 12.80 -3.71 18.59
N MET A 35 13.20 -2.87 17.64
CA MET A 35 12.69 -2.93 16.27
C MET A 35 13.42 -4.05 15.51
N ASP A 36 12.66 -4.97 14.91
CA ASP A 36 13.22 -6.05 14.12
C ASP A 36 14.03 -5.51 12.93
N GLY A 37 15.13 -6.20 12.58
CA GLY A 37 15.99 -5.83 11.45
C GLY A 37 15.26 -5.82 10.10
N TRP A 38 14.11 -6.49 9.98
CA TRP A 38 13.24 -6.44 8.80
C TRP A 38 12.81 -5.00 8.45
N PHE A 39 12.60 -4.13 9.44
CA PHE A 39 12.24 -2.71 9.22
C PHE A 39 13.40 -1.85 8.71
N ALA A 40 14.63 -2.32 8.83
CA ALA A 40 15.80 -1.68 8.24
C ALA A 40 16.07 -2.14 6.80
N ASP A 41 15.49 -3.26 6.38
CA ASP A 41 15.68 -3.83 5.06
C ASP A 41 14.71 -3.23 4.04
N THR A 42 15.20 -2.31 3.23
CA THR A 42 14.49 -1.73 2.09
C THR A 42 14.90 -2.33 0.75
N THR A 43 15.57 -3.48 0.77
CA THR A 43 15.98 -4.19 -0.43
C THR A 43 14.75 -4.66 -1.21
N LYS A 44 14.72 -4.31 -2.48
CA LYS A 44 13.65 -4.71 -3.39
C LYS A 44 13.78 -6.17 -3.74
N VAL A 45 12.63 -6.81 -3.91
CA VAL A 45 12.56 -8.19 -4.40
C VAL A 45 13.06 -8.21 -5.84
N ASP A 46 14.05 -9.06 -6.12
CA ASP A 46 14.49 -9.32 -7.48
C ASP A 46 13.43 -10.18 -8.21
N VAL A 47 12.82 -9.61 -9.23
CA VAL A 47 11.77 -10.27 -10.02
C VAL A 47 12.27 -11.57 -10.66
N ALA A 48 13.56 -11.65 -11.02
CA ALA A 48 14.14 -12.86 -11.58
C ALA A 48 14.17 -14.02 -10.57
N SER A 49 14.21 -13.74 -9.28
CA SER A 49 14.17 -14.76 -8.22
C SER A 49 12.77 -15.34 -7.96
N LEU A 50 11.71 -14.70 -8.47
CA LEU A 50 10.32 -15.11 -8.27
C LEU A 50 9.84 -16.22 -9.22
N GLY A 51 10.74 -16.77 -10.03
CA GLY A 51 10.46 -17.88 -10.91
C GLY A 51 10.19 -17.51 -12.37
N ARG A 52 9.51 -18.42 -13.09
CA ARG A 52 9.22 -18.26 -14.51
C ARG A 52 8.34 -17.06 -14.78
N GLN A 53 8.64 -16.34 -15.88
CA GLN A 53 7.78 -15.26 -16.36
C GLN A 53 6.71 -15.78 -17.34
N TYR A 54 5.48 -15.30 -17.14
CA TYR A 54 4.31 -15.56 -17.98
C TYR A 54 3.88 -14.23 -18.57
N ILE A 55 4.42 -13.90 -19.77
CA ILE A 55 4.07 -12.67 -20.47
C ILE A 55 2.67 -12.86 -21.04
N ILE A 56 1.69 -12.04 -20.64
CA ILE A 56 0.27 -12.26 -20.96
C ILE A 56 0.00 -12.36 -22.47
N THR A 57 0.74 -11.62 -23.29
CA THR A 57 0.61 -11.66 -24.75
C THR A 57 1.04 -12.96 -25.38
N ASP A 58 1.98 -13.72 -24.77
CA ASP A 58 2.41 -15.03 -25.23
C ASP A 58 1.30 -16.09 -25.04
N TYR A 59 0.27 -15.76 -24.29
CA TYR A 59 -0.90 -16.60 -24.00
C TYR A 59 -2.18 -16.08 -24.64
N GLY A 60 -2.07 -15.19 -25.64
CA GLY A 60 -3.20 -14.74 -26.45
C GLY A 60 -3.96 -13.52 -25.90
N VAL A 61 -3.45 -12.86 -24.86
CA VAL A 61 -4.00 -11.56 -24.44
C VAL A 61 -3.60 -10.51 -25.48
N GLY A 62 -4.59 -9.86 -26.09
CA GLY A 62 -4.37 -8.90 -27.16
C GLY A 62 -4.01 -7.50 -26.66
N HIS A 63 -3.46 -6.68 -27.57
CA HIS A 63 -3.13 -5.28 -27.30
C HIS A 63 -4.32 -4.32 -27.47
N ASP A 64 -5.54 -4.81 -27.69
CA ASP A 64 -6.73 -3.98 -27.81
C ASP A 64 -7.18 -3.48 -26.44
N SER A 65 -6.92 -2.22 -26.18
CA SER A 65 -7.25 -1.55 -24.92
C SER A 65 -8.74 -1.20 -24.77
N THR A 66 -9.58 -1.53 -25.75
CA THR A 66 -11.03 -1.31 -25.71
C THR A 66 -11.80 -2.57 -25.32
N ILE A 67 -11.16 -3.74 -25.39
CA ILE A 67 -11.75 -5.04 -25.05
C ILE A 67 -11.36 -5.43 -23.63
N VAL A 68 -12.35 -5.76 -22.80
CA VAL A 68 -12.12 -6.30 -21.45
C VAL A 68 -11.62 -7.73 -21.55
N GLN A 69 -10.41 -8.00 -21.08
CA GLN A 69 -9.71 -9.26 -21.24
C GLN A 69 -9.51 -10.04 -19.91
N THR A 70 -10.39 -9.81 -18.95
CA THR A 70 -10.29 -10.40 -17.61
C THR A 70 -10.10 -11.91 -17.65
N THR A 71 -10.92 -12.62 -18.41
CA THR A 71 -10.86 -14.09 -18.52
C THR A 71 -9.54 -14.57 -19.08
N ALA A 72 -9.02 -13.89 -20.12
CA ALA A 72 -7.76 -14.27 -20.74
C ALA A 72 -6.56 -14.02 -19.79
N ILE A 73 -6.52 -12.85 -19.12
CA ILE A 73 -5.46 -12.54 -18.15
C ILE A 73 -5.56 -13.47 -16.93
N GLN A 74 -6.77 -13.74 -16.42
CA GLN A 74 -6.96 -14.69 -15.31
C GLN A 74 -6.49 -16.08 -15.67
N ALA A 75 -6.70 -16.53 -16.91
CA ALA A 75 -6.22 -17.84 -17.36
C ALA A 75 -4.69 -17.94 -17.32
N VAL A 76 -3.95 -16.84 -17.54
CA VAL A 76 -2.48 -16.80 -17.41
C VAL A 76 -2.08 -16.92 -15.94
N ILE A 77 -2.76 -16.21 -15.03
CA ILE A 77 -2.53 -16.33 -13.57
C ILE A 77 -2.78 -17.78 -13.12
N ASP A 78 -3.90 -18.35 -13.55
CA ASP A 78 -4.28 -19.72 -13.22
C ASP A 78 -3.29 -20.75 -13.80
N ARG A 79 -2.74 -20.48 -14.97
CA ARG A 79 -1.68 -21.29 -15.57
C ARG A 79 -0.40 -21.22 -14.76
N ALA A 80 0.06 -20.03 -14.39
CA ALA A 80 1.24 -19.84 -13.56
C ALA A 80 1.10 -20.60 -12.23
N ALA A 81 -0.07 -20.51 -11.59
CA ALA A 81 -0.34 -21.23 -10.35
C ALA A 81 -0.28 -22.77 -10.51
N ARG A 82 -0.88 -23.30 -11.58
CA ARG A 82 -0.82 -24.75 -11.88
C ARG A 82 0.57 -25.26 -12.18
N ASP A 83 1.40 -24.42 -12.78
CA ASP A 83 2.78 -24.76 -13.15
C ASP A 83 3.75 -24.63 -11.94
N GLY A 84 3.26 -24.33 -10.73
CA GLY A 84 4.04 -24.23 -9.50
C GLY A 84 4.41 -22.80 -9.09
N GLY A 85 3.85 -21.78 -9.75
CA GLY A 85 4.09 -20.37 -9.47
C GLY A 85 4.88 -19.64 -10.55
N GLY A 86 5.11 -18.35 -10.32
CA GLY A 86 5.89 -17.49 -11.22
C GLY A 86 5.31 -16.09 -11.35
N VAL A 87 5.85 -15.34 -12.29
CA VAL A 87 5.56 -13.91 -12.46
C VAL A 87 4.69 -13.70 -13.68
N VAL A 88 3.48 -13.21 -13.48
CA VAL A 88 2.60 -12.76 -14.56
C VAL A 88 3.04 -11.37 -14.98
N VAL A 89 3.48 -11.23 -16.22
CA VAL A 89 4.05 -10.00 -16.75
C VAL A 89 3.05 -9.31 -17.67
N VAL A 90 2.69 -8.08 -17.34
CA VAL A 90 1.97 -7.16 -18.22
C VAL A 90 3.02 -6.39 -19.02
N PRO A 91 3.23 -6.70 -20.32
CA PRO A 91 4.26 -6.07 -21.15
C PRO A 91 3.87 -4.64 -21.52
N GLU A 92 4.72 -3.95 -22.29
CA GLU A 92 4.40 -2.63 -22.85
C GLU A 92 3.08 -2.66 -23.60
N GLY A 93 2.28 -1.60 -23.43
CA GLY A 93 0.92 -1.49 -23.96
C GLY A 93 -0.11 -1.26 -22.85
N THR A 94 -1.38 -1.22 -23.24
CA THR A 94 -2.50 -1.04 -22.31
C THR A 94 -3.45 -2.24 -22.42
N PHE A 95 -3.74 -2.87 -21.28
CA PHE A 95 -4.58 -4.06 -21.18
C PHE A 95 -5.76 -3.77 -20.26
N LEU A 96 -6.97 -3.81 -20.81
CA LEU A 96 -8.21 -3.53 -20.09
C LEU A 96 -8.73 -4.79 -19.41
N THR A 97 -9.04 -4.70 -18.12
CA THR A 97 -9.51 -5.86 -17.34
C THR A 97 -10.50 -5.45 -16.24
N GLY A 98 -11.32 -6.39 -15.79
CA GLY A 98 -12.00 -6.38 -14.51
C GLY A 98 -11.15 -6.99 -13.40
N ALA A 99 -11.80 -7.57 -12.39
CA ALA A 99 -11.12 -8.13 -11.23
C ALA A 99 -10.24 -9.35 -11.58
N LEU A 100 -8.99 -9.31 -11.10
CA LEU A 100 -8.03 -10.42 -11.19
C LEU A 100 -7.76 -10.96 -9.78
N VAL A 101 -7.63 -12.30 -9.67
CA VAL A 101 -7.36 -13.00 -8.42
C VAL A 101 -6.04 -13.77 -8.53
N PHE A 102 -5.07 -13.35 -7.74
CA PHE A 102 -3.77 -14.01 -7.65
C PHE A 102 -3.83 -15.20 -6.70
N LYS A 103 -2.94 -16.15 -6.90
CA LYS A 103 -2.89 -17.44 -6.19
C LYS A 103 -1.52 -17.64 -5.57
N GLN A 104 -1.42 -18.58 -4.64
CA GLN A 104 -0.15 -18.89 -3.98
C GLN A 104 0.96 -19.12 -5.00
N GLY A 105 2.09 -18.46 -4.78
CA GLY A 105 3.27 -18.53 -5.64
C GLY A 105 3.20 -17.72 -6.94
N THR A 106 2.09 -17.01 -7.21
CA THR A 106 1.99 -16.12 -8.39
C THR A 106 2.24 -14.67 -8.00
N HIS A 107 2.92 -13.92 -8.86
CA HIS A 107 3.30 -12.52 -8.66
C HIS A 107 2.90 -11.68 -9.88
N LEU A 108 2.79 -10.36 -9.71
CA LEU A 108 2.46 -9.42 -10.78
C LEU A 108 3.64 -8.51 -11.09
N HIS A 109 4.04 -8.44 -12.35
CA HIS A 109 5.04 -7.48 -12.83
C HIS A 109 4.50 -6.65 -13.98
N VAL A 110 4.39 -5.34 -13.78
CA VAL A 110 3.77 -4.41 -14.75
C VAL A 110 4.85 -3.56 -15.40
N LYS A 111 5.04 -3.72 -16.71
CA LYS A 111 5.90 -2.87 -17.54
C LYS A 111 5.08 -1.80 -18.25
N GLY A 112 3.96 -2.18 -18.83
CA GLY A 112 3.01 -1.29 -19.49
C GLY A 112 1.91 -0.79 -18.56
N ARG A 113 0.65 -0.91 -18.98
CA ARG A 113 -0.52 -0.43 -18.24
C ARG A 113 -1.59 -1.51 -18.09
N LEU A 114 -1.88 -1.88 -16.85
CA LEU A 114 -3.07 -2.67 -16.50
C LEU A 114 -4.19 -1.70 -16.14
N LYS A 115 -5.23 -1.62 -16.99
CA LYS A 115 -6.32 -0.64 -16.87
C LYS A 115 -7.61 -1.31 -16.41
N GLY A 116 -8.25 -0.75 -15.40
CA GLY A 116 -9.55 -1.20 -14.90
C GLY A 116 -10.72 -0.87 -15.86
N SER A 117 -11.71 -1.75 -15.90
CA SER A 117 -12.95 -1.52 -16.62
C SER A 117 -13.78 -0.40 -15.98
N GLU A 118 -14.49 0.36 -16.79
CA GLU A 118 -15.48 1.34 -16.33
C GLU A 118 -16.81 0.69 -15.92
N ARG A 119 -17.00 -0.59 -16.24
CA ARG A 119 -18.25 -1.29 -15.95
C ARG A 119 -18.15 -2.04 -14.65
N ILE A 120 -18.97 -1.71 -13.66
CA ILE A 120 -18.99 -2.38 -12.36
C ILE A 120 -19.31 -3.88 -12.47
N ALA A 121 -20.04 -4.29 -13.52
CA ALA A 121 -20.35 -5.69 -13.80
C ALA A 121 -19.13 -6.58 -14.07
N ASP A 122 -17.97 -5.98 -14.41
CA ASP A 122 -16.71 -6.71 -14.58
C ASP A 122 -15.98 -6.98 -13.24
N PHE A 123 -16.58 -6.54 -12.13
CA PHE A 123 -16.09 -6.76 -10.77
C PHE A 123 -17.14 -7.57 -9.96
N PRO A 124 -16.90 -8.86 -9.71
CA PRO A 124 -17.85 -9.68 -8.97
C PRO A 124 -18.05 -9.17 -7.54
N VAL A 125 -19.28 -9.36 -7.03
CA VAL A 125 -19.58 -9.14 -5.62
C VAL A 125 -19.11 -10.34 -4.81
N VAL A 126 -18.27 -10.09 -3.83
CA VAL A 126 -17.66 -11.09 -2.95
C VAL A 126 -17.83 -10.70 -1.49
N MET A 127 -17.64 -11.64 -0.57
CA MET A 127 -17.44 -11.29 0.84
C MET A 127 -16.05 -10.64 0.96
N THR A 128 -16.01 -9.44 1.49
CA THR A 128 -14.78 -8.67 1.60
C THR A 128 -14.84 -7.71 2.78
N ARG A 129 -13.71 -7.12 3.12
CA ARG A 129 -13.60 -6.09 4.14
C ARG A 129 -13.75 -4.71 3.50
N ILE A 130 -14.58 -3.83 4.05
CA ILE A 130 -14.74 -2.45 3.63
C ILE A 130 -15.28 -1.58 4.77
N GLU A 131 -14.67 -0.42 5.02
CA GLU A 131 -15.10 0.54 6.06
C GLU A 131 -15.36 -0.09 7.44
N GLY A 132 -14.41 -0.93 7.90
CA GLY A 132 -14.47 -1.56 9.22
C GLY A 132 -15.50 -2.68 9.35
N GLU A 133 -16.05 -3.20 8.26
CA GLU A 133 -17.06 -4.27 8.24
C GLU A 133 -16.70 -5.37 7.24
N THR A 134 -17.00 -6.61 7.57
CA THR A 134 -16.99 -7.72 6.61
C THR A 134 -18.35 -7.84 5.98
N CYS A 135 -18.48 -7.55 4.69
CA CYS A 135 -19.76 -7.53 3.98
C CYS A 135 -19.60 -7.89 2.50
N LYS A 136 -20.74 -8.05 1.81
CA LYS A 136 -20.74 -8.20 0.36
C LYS A 136 -20.43 -6.86 -0.31
N TYR A 137 -19.34 -6.83 -1.09
CA TYR A 137 -18.96 -5.68 -1.88
C TYR A 137 -18.17 -6.12 -3.12
N PHE A 138 -17.83 -5.18 -4.00
CA PHE A 138 -17.12 -5.47 -5.24
C PHE A 138 -15.66 -5.86 -4.97
N ALA A 139 -15.19 -6.87 -5.70
CA ALA A 139 -13.79 -7.23 -5.73
C ALA A 139 -12.92 -6.04 -6.21
N ALA A 140 -11.67 -5.98 -5.80
CA ALA A 140 -10.70 -5.02 -6.32
C ALA A 140 -10.24 -5.39 -7.74
N LEU A 141 -9.52 -4.50 -8.41
CA LEU A 141 -8.89 -4.81 -9.68
C LEU A 141 -7.84 -5.93 -9.52
N VAL A 142 -7.00 -5.85 -8.48
CA VAL A 142 -6.02 -6.88 -8.12
C VAL A 142 -6.36 -7.40 -6.73
N ASN A 143 -6.59 -8.70 -6.60
CA ASN A 143 -6.94 -9.37 -5.35
C ASN A 143 -5.94 -10.47 -5.01
N ALA A 144 -5.56 -10.55 -3.73
CA ALA A 144 -4.75 -11.62 -3.15
C ALA A 144 -5.28 -11.96 -1.76
N ASP A 145 -5.60 -13.22 -1.50
CA ASP A 145 -6.13 -13.68 -0.22
C ASP A 145 -5.43 -14.94 0.25
N GLY A 146 -4.96 -14.96 1.49
CA GLY A 146 -4.30 -16.10 2.11
C GLY A 146 -2.95 -16.48 1.50
N LEU A 147 -2.22 -15.51 0.93
CA LEU A 147 -0.95 -15.76 0.25
C LEU A 147 0.25 -15.53 1.17
N ASP A 148 1.28 -16.35 1.00
CA ASP A 148 2.59 -16.14 1.61
C ASP A 148 3.61 -15.83 0.50
N GLY A 149 4.14 -14.59 0.49
CA GLY A 149 5.14 -14.16 -0.48
C GLY A 149 4.56 -13.55 -1.76
N PHE A 150 3.53 -12.72 -1.72
CA PHE A 150 2.98 -12.05 -2.90
C PHE A 150 3.74 -10.76 -3.24
N THR A 151 4.07 -10.56 -4.53
CA THR A 151 4.77 -9.36 -4.99
C THR A 151 4.05 -8.69 -6.15
N ILE A 152 3.84 -7.37 -6.04
CA ILE A 152 3.49 -6.48 -7.16
C ILE A 152 4.70 -5.61 -7.45
N SER A 153 5.15 -5.56 -8.70
CA SER A 153 6.37 -4.86 -9.08
C SER A 153 6.31 -4.27 -10.49
N GLY A 154 7.37 -3.57 -10.87
CA GLY A 154 7.56 -3.00 -12.20
C GLY A 154 7.36 -1.49 -12.23
N GLN A 155 7.84 -0.83 -13.28
CA GLN A 155 7.75 0.62 -13.45
C GLN A 155 6.52 1.05 -14.28
N GLY A 156 5.66 0.09 -14.62
CA GLY A 156 4.41 0.34 -15.32
C GLY A 156 3.32 0.88 -14.40
N THR A 157 2.11 0.85 -14.90
CA THR A 157 0.96 1.49 -14.25
C THR A 157 -0.19 0.51 -14.04
N ILE A 158 -0.68 0.42 -12.81
CA ILE A 158 -2.00 -0.14 -12.51
C ILE A 158 -2.95 1.06 -12.37
N ASP A 159 -3.90 1.15 -13.30
CA ASP A 159 -4.81 2.29 -13.45
C ASP A 159 -6.25 1.85 -13.19
N GLY A 160 -6.84 2.38 -12.15
CA GLY A 160 -8.23 2.07 -11.79
C GLY A 160 -9.27 2.65 -12.73
N ASN A 161 -8.87 3.57 -13.65
CA ASN A 161 -9.78 4.22 -14.60
C ASN A 161 -11.00 4.87 -13.93
N GLY A 162 -10.77 5.55 -12.80
CA GLY A 162 -11.78 5.95 -11.83
C GLY A 162 -12.75 7.05 -12.25
N LEU A 163 -12.49 7.79 -13.34
CA LEU A 163 -13.24 9.01 -13.68
C LEU A 163 -14.75 8.81 -13.72
N HIS A 164 -15.22 7.76 -14.42
CA HIS A 164 -16.65 7.44 -14.52
C HIS A 164 -17.29 7.19 -13.15
N TYR A 165 -16.62 6.41 -12.30
CA TYR A 165 -17.08 6.10 -10.95
C TYR A 165 -17.14 7.33 -10.04
N TRP A 166 -16.18 8.26 -10.17
CA TRP A 166 -16.17 9.50 -9.39
C TRP A 166 -17.29 10.44 -9.79
N GLN A 167 -17.55 10.55 -11.10
CA GLN A 167 -18.65 11.34 -11.61
C GLN A 167 -20.00 10.79 -11.14
N GLU A 168 -20.19 9.47 -11.19
CA GLU A 168 -21.38 8.80 -10.66
C GLU A 168 -21.57 9.05 -9.16
N PHE A 169 -20.51 8.96 -8.37
CA PHE A 169 -20.55 9.27 -6.95
C PHE A 169 -21.01 10.70 -6.68
N TRP A 170 -20.46 11.69 -7.40
CA TRP A 170 -20.82 13.09 -7.19
C TRP A 170 -22.22 13.40 -7.68
N ILE A 171 -22.70 12.78 -8.76
CA ILE A 171 -24.09 12.86 -9.20
C ILE A 171 -25.02 12.33 -8.12
N ARG A 172 -24.76 11.13 -7.58
CA ARG A 172 -25.57 10.53 -6.52
C ARG A 172 -25.61 11.42 -5.27
N ARG A 173 -24.46 11.94 -4.86
CA ARG A 173 -24.35 12.79 -3.68
C ARG A 173 -24.99 14.16 -3.88
N SER A 174 -25.07 14.68 -5.10
CA SER A 174 -25.78 15.92 -5.40
C SER A 174 -27.30 15.80 -5.26
N TRP A 175 -27.83 14.60 -5.52
CA TRP A 175 -29.27 14.31 -5.36
C TRP A 175 -29.61 13.83 -3.95
N ASN A 176 -28.73 13.07 -3.33
CA ASN A 176 -28.88 12.56 -1.98
C ASN A 176 -27.62 12.86 -1.15
N PRO A 177 -27.61 13.96 -0.38
CA PRO A 177 -26.46 14.30 0.49
C PRO A 177 -26.13 13.26 1.56
N GLN A 178 -27.08 12.36 1.87
CA GLN A 178 -26.88 11.22 2.80
C GLN A 178 -26.30 9.99 2.13
N CYS A 179 -26.04 10.03 0.82
CA CYS A 179 -25.38 8.94 0.10
C CYS A 179 -24.04 8.58 0.75
N THR A 180 -23.91 7.33 1.18
CA THR A 180 -22.68 6.81 1.77
C THR A 180 -21.64 6.46 0.70
N ASN A 181 -20.43 6.15 1.11
CA ASN A 181 -19.39 5.72 0.17
C ASN A 181 -19.75 4.37 -0.49
N LYS A 182 -20.42 3.48 0.23
CA LYS A 182 -20.83 2.15 -0.26
C LYS A 182 -22.03 2.18 -1.21
N ASP A 183 -22.86 3.22 -1.16
CA ASP A 183 -24.00 3.37 -2.08
C ASP A 183 -23.54 3.65 -3.52
N ALA A 184 -22.36 4.20 -3.69
CA ALA A 184 -21.73 4.32 -4.98
C ALA A 184 -20.85 3.10 -5.25
N GLN A 185 -21.26 2.29 -6.22
CA GLN A 185 -20.62 1.04 -6.57
C GLN A 185 -19.26 1.28 -7.24
N ARG A 186 -18.18 1.11 -6.48
CA ARG A 186 -16.81 1.45 -6.91
C ARG A 186 -15.83 0.36 -6.45
N PRO A 187 -15.05 -0.26 -7.35
CA PRO A 187 -14.01 -1.20 -6.94
C PRO A 187 -12.81 -0.47 -6.34
N ARG A 188 -12.07 -1.13 -5.45
CA ARG A 188 -10.72 -0.72 -5.02
C ARG A 188 -9.70 -1.07 -6.10
N LEU A 189 -8.50 -0.48 -6.03
CA LEU A 189 -7.45 -0.84 -6.97
C LEU A 189 -6.77 -2.17 -6.57
N THR A 190 -6.27 -2.27 -5.33
CA THR A 190 -5.71 -3.51 -4.82
C THR A 190 -6.37 -3.90 -3.50
N TYR A 191 -6.56 -5.19 -3.29
CA TYR A 191 -6.99 -5.76 -2.03
C TYR A 191 -6.16 -7.00 -1.71
N VAL A 192 -5.43 -6.93 -0.60
CA VAL A 192 -4.63 -8.04 -0.08
C VAL A 192 -5.15 -8.38 1.30
N SER A 193 -5.55 -9.63 1.54
CA SER A 193 -6.10 -10.06 2.81
C SER A 193 -5.49 -11.36 3.30
N ASN A 194 -5.47 -11.55 4.63
CA ASN A 194 -5.02 -12.78 5.28
C ASN A 194 -3.64 -13.29 4.79
N SER A 195 -2.77 -12.37 4.38
CA SER A 195 -1.53 -12.66 3.66
C SER A 195 -0.30 -12.23 4.45
N LYS A 196 0.86 -12.78 4.11
CA LYS A 196 2.12 -12.39 4.74
C LYS A 196 3.26 -12.31 3.72
N ASN A 197 4.35 -11.63 4.10
CA ASN A 197 5.51 -11.43 3.24
C ASN A 197 5.13 -10.78 1.89
N VAL A 198 4.31 -9.74 1.95
CA VAL A 198 3.80 -9.04 0.76
C VAL A 198 4.71 -7.85 0.43
N THR A 199 5.08 -7.71 -0.84
CA THR A 199 5.86 -6.55 -1.29
C THR A 199 5.19 -5.89 -2.50
N ILE A 200 4.96 -4.59 -2.42
CA ILE A 200 4.50 -3.75 -3.53
C ILE A 200 5.59 -2.71 -3.78
N GLN A 201 6.21 -2.74 -4.97
CA GLN A 201 7.42 -1.96 -5.23
C GLN A 201 7.47 -1.35 -6.63
N ASP A 202 8.00 -0.13 -6.74
CA ASP A 202 8.31 0.62 -7.97
C ASP A 202 7.09 0.98 -8.85
N VAL A 203 5.95 0.38 -8.61
CA VAL A 203 4.76 0.46 -9.48
C VAL A 203 4.02 1.80 -9.29
N ARG A 204 3.38 2.25 -10.37
CA ARG A 204 2.47 3.38 -10.37
C ARG A 204 1.03 2.89 -10.17
N LEU A 205 0.40 3.31 -9.09
CA LEU A 205 -0.96 2.94 -8.67
C LEU A 205 -1.83 4.19 -8.78
N VAL A 206 -2.65 4.27 -9.83
CA VAL A 206 -3.31 5.53 -10.17
C VAL A 206 -4.81 5.38 -10.40
N ASN A 207 -5.52 6.48 -10.19
CA ASN A 207 -6.93 6.64 -10.56
C ASN A 207 -7.84 5.56 -9.99
N SER A 208 -7.60 5.11 -8.76
CA SER A 208 -8.51 4.16 -8.12
C SER A 208 -9.93 4.71 -8.02
N PRO A 209 -10.96 3.94 -8.40
CA PRO A 209 -12.35 4.37 -8.21
C PRO A 209 -12.73 4.60 -6.73
N PHE A 210 -12.11 3.87 -5.82
CA PHE A 210 -12.28 3.94 -4.37
C PHE A 210 -10.90 3.88 -3.70
N TRP A 211 -10.72 3.28 -2.52
CA TRP A 211 -9.41 3.10 -1.87
C TRP A 211 -8.38 2.49 -2.82
N THR A 212 -7.16 3.02 -2.82
CA THR A 212 -6.15 2.59 -3.78
C THR A 212 -5.54 1.25 -3.36
N ASN A 213 -4.97 1.17 -2.17
CA ASN A 213 -4.41 -0.07 -1.65
C ASN A 213 -5.08 -0.39 -0.32
N HIS A 214 -5.73 -1.52 -0.23
CA HIS A 214 -6.30 -2.00 1.02
C HIS A 214 -5.63 -3.31 1.41
N VAL A 215 -4.93 -3.30 2.54
CA VAL A 215 -4.35 -4.50 3.14
C VAL A 215 -5.08 -4.82 4.45
N TYR A 216 -5.54 -6.07 4.60
CA TYR A 216 -6.36 -6.50 5.71
C TYR A 216 -5.85 -7.80 6.33
N LYS A 217 -5.77 -7.86 7.67
CA LYS A 217 -5.32 -9.04 8.44
C LYS A 217 -4.06 -9.70 7.85
N SER A 218 -3.08 -8.87 7.54
CA SER A 218 -1.84 -9.29 6.91
C SER A 218 -0.64 -8.83 7.72
N ASP A 219 0.47 -9.53 7.60
CA ASP A 219 1.70 -9.20 8.29
C ASP A 219 2.92 -9.19 7.34
N HIS A 220 3.99 -8.50 7.73
CA HIS A 220 5.21 -8.33 6.93
C HIS A 220 4.90 -7.77 5.53
N VAL A 221 4.18 -6.63 5.50
CA VAL A 221 3.78 -5.95 4.26
C VAL A 221 4.69 -4.75 4.00
N ARG A 222 5.27 -4.66 2.79
CA ARG A 222 6.13 -3.54 2.38
C ARG A 222 5.61 -2.84 1.16
N TYR A 223 5.55 -1.51 1.23
CA TYR A 223 5.37 -0.60 0.10
C TYR A 223 6.69 0.14 -0.12
N LEU A 224 7.37 -0.11 -1.25
CA LEU A 224 8.70 0.43 -1.53
C LEU A 224 8.69 1.25 -2.82
N ASP A 225 8.98 2.55 -2.71
CA ASP A 225 9.12 3.50 -3.83
C ASP A 225 7.92 3.51 -4.80
N CYS A 226 6.72 3.29 -4.31
CA CYS A 226 5.50 3.34 -5.11
C CYS A 226 5.10 4.79 -5.42
N TYR A 227 4.51 5.01 -6.60
CA TYR A 227 3.86 6.26 -6.96
C TYR A 227 2.35 6.07 -6.92
N ILE A 228 1.66 6.75 -5.98
CA ILE A 228 0.22 6.62 -5.76
C ILE A 228 -0.45 7.97 -6.06
N TYR A 229 -1.43 7.94 -6.99
CA TYR A 229 -2.04 9.18 -7.45
C TYR A 229 -3.54 9.04 -7.72
N ALA A 230 -4.30 10.02 -7.25
CA ALA A 230 -5.67 10.29 -7.68
C ALA A 230 -5.88 11.82 -7.78
N PRO A 231 -6.66 12.31 -8.77
CA PRO A 231 -6.87 13.75 -8.93
C PRO A 231 -7.64 14.35 -7.75
N THR A 232 -7.18 15.51 -7.28
CA THR A 232 -7.75 16.21 -6.12
C THR A 232 -8.77 17.27 -6.49
N GLU A 233 -9.01 17.47 -7.79
CA GLU A 233 -9.94 18.45 -8.35
C GLU A 233 -10.29 18.06 -9.80
N ASN A 234 -11.23 18.81 -10.40
CA ASN A 234 -11.59 18.74 -11.82
C ASN A 234 -12.15 17.39 -12.29
N VAL A 235 -12.66 16.53 -11.40
CA VAL A 235 -13.30 15.26 -11.81
C VAL A 235 -14.79 15.41 -12.10
N TRP A 236 -15.42 16.50 -11.67
CA TRP A 236 -16.86 16.74 -11.82
C TRP A 236 -17.13 18.19 -12.26
N SER A 237 -17.55 18.37 -13.49
CA SER A 237 -17.72 19.70 -14.10
C SER A 237 -18.69 20.65 -13.39
N PRO A 238 -19.78 20.21 -12.73
CA PRO A 238 -20.65 21.10 -11.94
C PRO A 238 -19.95 21.73 -10.72
N ASP A 239 -18.94 21.07 -10.15
CA ASP A 239 -18.09 21.66 -9.12
C ASP A 239 -16.62 21.21 -9.35
N PRO A 240 -15.83 22.05 -10.04
CA PRO A 240 -14.43 21.71 -10.36
C PRO A 240 -13.52 21.47 -9.15
N ARG A 241 -13.92 21.90 -7.94
CA ARG A 241 -13.17 21.64 -6.70
C ARG A 241 -13.27 20.18 -6.25
N ARG A 242 -14.17 19.39 -6.84
CA ARG A 242 -14.33 17.96 -6.53
C ARG A 242 -13.23 17.16 -7.15
N GLY A 243 -12.55 16.38 -6.30
CA GLY A 243 -11.56 15.38 -6.69
C GLY A 243 -12.13 13.97 -6.66
N ALA A 244 -11.25 12.98 -6.75
CA ALA A 244 -11.57 11.56 -6.65
C ALA A 244 -12.03 11.22 -5.22
N PRO A 245 -13.30 10.90 -4.98
CA PRO A 245 -13.82 10.70 -3.63
C PRO A 245 -13.31 9.39 -3.03
N SER A 246 -12.93 9.43 -1.74
CA SER A 246 -12.45 8.25 -0.98
C SER A 246 -11.30 7.52 -1.68
N SER A 247 -10.30 8.27 -2.13
CA SER A 247 -9.16 7.74 -2.88
C SER A 247 -7.92 7.54 -2.01
N ASP A 248 -8.13 7.12 -0.76
CA ASP A 248 -7.07 6.84 0.21
C ASP A 248 -5.93 6.06 -0.44
N ALA A 249 -4.66 6.41 -0.14
CA ALA A 249 -3.55 5.80 -0.85
C ALA A 249 -3.22 4.40 -0.32
N ILE A 250 -3.16 4.23 1.00
CA ILE A 250 -2.88 2.94 1.66
C ILE A 250 -3.73 2.82 2.91
N ASP A 251 -4.68 1.89 2.90
CA ASP A 251 -5.51 1.51 4.04
C ASP A 251 -4.94 0.25 4.67
N ILE A 252 -4.43 0.36 5.89
CA ILE A 252 -3.87 -0.71 6.70
C ILE A 252 -4.94 -1.10 7.73
N ASP A 253 -5.58 -2.27 7.55
CA ASP A 253 -6.74 -2.70 8.33
C ASP A 253 -6.40 -3.97 9.11
N ALA A 254 -6.30 -3.87 10.44
CA ALA A 254 -5.97 -4.98 11.35
C ALA A 254 -4.67 -5.71 10.97
N CYS A 255 -3.61 -4.97 10.66
CA CYS A 255 -2.33 -5.52 10.21
C CYS A 255 -1.21 -5.29 11.21
N THR A 256 -0.21 -6.16 11.15
CA THR A 256 1.02 -6.02 11.91
C THR A 256 2.25 -6.03 10.99
N ASP A 257 3.34 -5.41 11.44
CA ASP A 257 4.61 -5.40 10.71
C ASP A 257 4.46 -4.85 9.28
N VAL A 258 4.10 -3.56 9.17
CA VAL A 258 3.93 -2.88 7.88
C VAL A 258 4.97 -1.78 7.72
N MET A 259 5.63 -1.75 6.58
CA MET A 259 6.57 -0.70 6.21
C MET A 259 6.13 0.02 4.94
N VAL A 260 6.05 1.36 5.00
CA VAL A 260 5.85 2.24 3.84
C VAL A 260 7.10 3.11 3.70
N ASN A 261 7.91 2.86 2.69
CA ASN A 261 9.19 3.55 2.50
C ASN A 261 9.34 4.12 1.11
N GLY A 262 9.76 5.39 1.01
CA GLY A 262 10.11 6.05 -0.25
C GLY A 262 8.94 6.35 -1.18
N CYS A 263 7.70 6.15 -0.76
CA CYS A 263 6.52 6.31 -1.60
C CYS A 263 6.17 7.79 -1.84
N PHE A 264 5.68 8.08 -3.04
CA PHE A 264 4.99 9.33 -3.33
C PHE A 264 3.47 9.10 -3.33
N MET A 265 2.74 9.94 -2.58
CA MET A 265 1.28 9.86 -2.45
C MET A 265 0.64 11.23 -2.72
N HIS A 266 -0.27 11.28 -3.69
CA HIS A 266 -1.08 12.46 -4.00
C HIS A 266 -2.50 11.99 -4.30
N VAL A 267 -3.41 12.18 -3.35
CA VAL A 267 -4.77 11.64 -3.42
C VAL A 267 -5.77 12.63 -2.80
N ASN A 268 -7.04 12.48 -3.16
CA ASN A 268 -8.10 13.35 -2.67
C ASN A 268 -8.78 12.80 -1.40
N ASP A 269 -8.03 12.08 -0.60
CA ASP A 269 -8.38 11.65 0.75
C ASP A 269 -7.09 11.43 1.56
N ASP A 270 -7.10 10.54 2.56
CA ASP A 270 -5.95 10.29 3.41
C ASP A 270 -4.84 9.50 2.69
N ALA A 271 -3.57 9.72 3.06
CA ALA A 271 -2.45 9.00 2.46
C ALA A 271 -2.29 7.61 3.09
N VAL A 272 -1.90 7.53 4.35
CA VAL A 272 -1.84 6.26 5.08
C VAL A 272 -2.89 6.26 6.18
N VAL A 273 -3.74 5.25 6.18
CA VAL A 273 -4.86 5.15 7.12
C VAL A 273 -4.78 3.85 7.88
N LEU A 274 -4.87 3.92 9.22
CA LEU A 274 -4.97 2.75 10.07
C LEU A 274 -6.43 2.47 10.38
N LYS A 275 -6.84 1.22 10.16
CA LYS A 275 -8.20 0.74 10.37
C LYS A 275 -8.17 -0.56 11.17
N GLY A 276 -9.27 -0.94 11.77
CA GLY A 276 -9.33 -2.16 12.59
C GLY A 276 -10.75 -2.65 12.82
N GLY A 277 -11.72 -1.74 12.80
CA GLY A 277 -13.13 -2.06 13.03
C GLY A 277 -13.92 -0.86 13.50
N LYS A 278 -15.23 -1.02 13.62
CA LYS A 278 -16.13 0.05 14.09
C LYS A 278 -17.32 -0.51 14.88
N GLY A 279 -17.92 0.38 15.67
CA GLY A 279 -19.12 0.11 16.46
C GLY A 279 -18.84 -0.34 17.88
N THR A 280 -19.86 -0.32 18.72
CA THR A 280 -19.78 -0.52 20.18
C THR A 280 -19.13 -1.85 20.60
N TRP A 281 -19.22 -2.86 19.75
CA TRP A 281 -18.71 -4.21 20.01
C TRP A 281 -17.54 -4.58 19.08
N ALA A 282 -16.88 -3.57 18.51
CA ALA A 282 -15.82 -3.80 17.53
C ALA A 282 -14.66 -4.62 18.11
N ASP A 283 -14.35 -4.48 19.39
CA ASP A 283 -13.33 -5.24 20.11
C ASP A 283 -13.70 -6.70 20.40
N LYS A 284 -14.95 -7.10 20.15
CA LYS A 284 -15.46 -8.47 20.31
C LYS A 284 -15.65 -9.20 18.97
N ASP A 285 -15.61 -8.49 17.87
CA ASP A 285 -15.77 -9.06 16.53
C ASP A 285 -14.42 -9.61 16.03
N GLU A 286 -14.34 -10.92 15.86
CA GLU A 286 -13.12 -11.61 15.39
C GLU A 286 -12.67 -11.19 13.99
N THR A 287 -13.54 -10.54 13.20
CA THR A 287 -13.16 -9.97 11.90
C THR A 287 -12.39 -8.65 12.05
N ASN A 288 -12.44 -8.02 13.21
CA ASN A 288 -11.69 -6.81 13.54
C ASN A 288 -10.31 -7.12 14.14
N GLY A 289 -9.49 -6.10 14.31
CA GLY A 289 -8.17 -6.26 14.92
C GLY A 289 -7.40 -4.94 15.05
N ASP A 290 -6.27 -5.05 15.68
CA ASP A 290 -5.37 -3.93 15.96
C ASP A 290 -4.41 -3.68 14.78
N CYS A 291 -3.89 -2.45 14.68
CA CYS A 291 -2.71 -2.14 13.88
C CYS A 291 -1.50 -2.03 14.80
N GLU A 292 -0.43 -2.75 14.50
CA GLU A 292 0.75 -2.77 15.36
C GLU A 292 2.06 -2.84 14.57
N ARG A 293 3.07 -2.10 15.02
CA ARG A 293 4.40 -2.01 14.40
C ARG A 293 4.33 -1.57 12.94
N ILE A 294 3.92 -0.31 12.77
CA ILE A 294 3.80 0.33 11.45
C ILE A 294 4.89 1.41 11.31
N LEU A 295 5.76 1.26 10.34
CA LEU A 295 6.80 2.23 10.02
C LEU A 295 6.52 2.91 8.68
N ILE A 296 6.34 4.23 8.72
CA ILE A 296 6.19 5.08 7.54
C ILE A 296 7.38 6.02 7.49
N GLN A 297 8.20 5.91 6.44
CA GLN A 297 9.41 6.72 6.37
C GLN A 297 9.80 7.11 4.96
N ASN A 298 10.56 8.21 4.85
CA ASN A 298 11.15 8.70 3.60
C ASN A 298 10.10 8.99 2.51
N CYS A 299 8.83 9.17 2.88
CA CYS A 299 7.73 9.39 1.95
C CYS A 299 7.57 10.86 1.62
N ARG A 300 7.05 11.11 0.41
CA ARG A 300 6.68 12.45 -0.05
C ARG A 300 5.19 12.50 -0.32
N TYR A 301 4.54 13.49 0.27
CA TYR A 301 3.10 13.72 0.07
C TYR A 301 2.92 14.97 -0.80
N GLY A 302 2.18 14.84 -1.91
CA GLY A 302 1.67 15.96 -2.67
C GLY A 302 0.48 16.60 -1.95
N ARG A 303 -0.71 16.57 -2.55
CA ARG A 303 -1.94 16.92 -1.82
C ARG A 303 -2.56 15.68 -1.20
N VAL A 304 -2.89 15.75 0.10
CA VAL A 304 -3.59 14.70 0.87
C VAL A 304 -4.43 15.35 1.99
N HIS A 305 -5.46 14.66 2.50
CA HIS A 305 -6.18 15.13 3.67
C HIS A 305 -5.36 14.89 4.94
N GLY A 306 -4.92 13.66 5.21
CA GLY A 306 -4.01 13.30 6.29
C GLY A 306 -2.79 12.56 5.76
N CYS A 307 -1.57 12.88 6.27
CA CYS A 307 -0.39 12.08 5.94
C CYS A 307 -0.46 10.72 6.63
N LEU A 308 -0.86 10.72 7.91
CA LEU A 308 -1.19 9.53 8.70
C LEU A 308 -2.50 9.78 9.43
N THR A 309 -3.49 8.93 9.19
CA THR A 309 -4.82 9.00 9.81
C THR A 309 -5.08 7.72 10.59
N LEU A 310 -5.49 7.85 11.85
CA LEU A 310 -5.98 6.76 12.68
C LEU A 310 -7.51 6.84 12.69
N GLY A 311 -8.14 5.91 11.99
CA GLY A 311 -9.62 5.87 11.87
C GLY A 311 -10.17 6.31 10.50
N SER A 312 -11.50 6.53 10.45
CA SER A 312 -12.51 6.48 11.52
C SER A 312 -12.82 5.06 12.05
N GLU A 313 -12.46 4.03 11.35
CA GLU A 313 -12.69 2.62 11.71
C GLU A 313 -11.43 2.01 12.33
N SER A 314 -10.87 2.64 13.36
CA SER A 314 -9.68 2.18 14.08
C SER A 314 -10.05 1.65 15.47
N LEU A 315 -9.34 0.63 15.93
CA LEU A 315 -9.44 0.10 17.30
C LEU A 315 -8.23 0.53 18.12
N HIS A 316 -7.23 -0.35 18.20
CA HIS A 316 -6.03 -0.13 18.98
C HIS A 316 -4.82 -0.05 18.05
N ASP A 317 -4.24 1.14 17.94
CA ASP A 317 -3.05 1.36 17.13
C ASP A 317 -1.83 1.49 18.05
N ARG A 318 -0.83 0.64 17.89
CA ARG A 318 0.36 0.60 18.74
C ARG A 318 1.64 0.56 17.93
N ASN A 319 2.68 1.19 18.46
CA ASN A 319 4.01 1.17 17.85
C ASN A 319 4.01 1.69 16.41
N ILE A 320 3.52 2.92 16.25
CA ILE A 320 3.40 3.60 14.96
C ILE A 320 4.47 4.68 14.87
N ILE A 321 5.27 4.66 13.81
CA ILE A 321 6.31 5.66 13.55
C ILE A 321 6.10 6.30 12.17
N LEU A 322 5.97 7.61 12.14
CA LEU A 322 6.04 8.45 10.93
C LEU A 322 7.30 9.30 11.02
N ARG A 323 8.26 9.13 10.11
CA ARG A 323 9.53 9.86 10.16
C ARG A 323 10.12 10.18 8.79
N ASN A 324 10.97 11.20 8.72
CA ASN A 324 11.71 11.60 7.51
C ASN A 324 10.78 11.79 6.28
N CYS A 325 9.57 12.27 6.51
CA CYS A 325 8.60 12.49 5.46
C CYS A 325 8.49 13.99 5.15
N TYR A 326 8.13 14.28 3.90
CA TYR A 326 7.92 15.64 3.42
C TYR A 326 6.53 15.79 2.82
N THR A 327 5.84 16.88 3.12
CA THR A 327 4.54 17.20 2.51
C THR A 327 4.56 18.54 1.79
N GLU A 328 4.01 18.57 0.58
CA GLU A 328 3.80 19.82 -0.16
C GLU A 328 2.52 20.52 0.32
N ARG A 329 1.45 19.73 0.48
CA ARG A 329 0.14 20.23 0.92
C ARG A 329 -0.68 19.12 1.58
N ALA A 330 -0.68 19.08 2.89
CA ALA A 330 -1.58 18.23 3.67
C ALA A 330 -2.52 19.10 4.50
N ASP A 331 -3.76 18.69 4.64
CA ASP A 331 -4.68 19.36 5.57
C ASP A 331 -4.25 19.05 7.01
N ARG A 332 -3.72 17.83 7.24
CA ARG A 332 -3.17 17.38 8.53
C ARG A 332 -1.97 16.46 8.32
N VAL A 333 -0.96 16.57 9.17
CA VAL A 333 0.15 15.60 9.19
C VAL A 333 -0.26 14.33 9.93
N LEU A 334 -0.93 14.51 11.07
CA LEU A 334 -1.48 13.42 11.88
C LEU A 334 -2.95 13.72 12.19
N TRP A 335 -3.80 12.73 11.98
CA TRP A 335 -5.23 12.86 12.24
C TRP A 335 -5.76 11.69 13.06
N PHE A 336 -6.23 11.97 14.27
CA PHE A 336 -6.99 11.04 15.10
C PHE A 336 -8.48 11.21 14.74
N LYS A 337 -8.95 10.36 13.83
CA LYS A 337 -10.32 10.40 13.29
C LYS A 337 -11.17 9.33 14.00
N MET A 338 -11.21 9.42 15.33
CA MET A 338 -11.88 8.42 16.15
C MET A 338 -13.39 8.54 16.08
N ARG A 339 -14.06 7.40 16.13
CA ARG A 339 -15.53 7.30 16.22
C ARG A 339 -15.96 7.27 17.69
N PRO A 340 -17.04 7.98 18.07
CA PRO A 340 -17.51 7.97 19.46
C PRO A 340 -18.18 6.64 19.87
N ASP A 341 -18.53 5.78 18.91
CA ASP A 341 -19.20 4.50 19.10
C ASP A 341 -18.23 3.29 18.98
N THR A 342 -16.94 3.53 18.92
CA THR A 342 -15.90 2.50 18.82
C THR A 342 -15.01 2.54 20.06
N PRO A 343 -14.69 1.38 20.69
CA PRO A 343 -13.84 1.31 21.88
C PRO A 343 -12.47 1.93 21.73
#